data_e37c796edf13ca3ac47ac7d94dff0fce
#
_entry.id   e37c796edf13ca3ac47ac7d94dff0fce
#
_cell.length_a   1.000
_cell.length_b   1.000
_cell.length_c   1.000
_cell.angle_alpha   90.00
_cell.angle_beta   90.00
_cell.angle_gamma   90.00
#
_symmetry.space_group_name_H-M   'P 1'
#
loop_
_entity.id
_entity.type
_entity.pdbx_description
1 polymer ?
#
loop_
_entity_poly.entity_id
_entity_poly.type
_entity_poly.pdbx_seq_one_letter_code
_entity_poly.pdbx_strand_id
1 'polypeptide(L)'
;MKKIFAILALAITGTAFAADSFTVEGQHINNAGAAAQQQYVLGVKKEFGGFAGDLAFSNAQTEGTNALSTRLEAGATVNGPVGLYARAAVGQKYSNTTDFTYYSIEPGVAVAVPGVAGVTAKVGYRFRSAFDSTQNNDQTHTARYAVSYALNKSDAVTLKYDRVNGDNNQKIVAVAYTVGF
;
A
#
# COMPACT_ATOMS: atom_id res chain seq x y z
N MET A 1 -1.21 15.48 -16.29
CA MET A 1 -0.69 14.14 -16.67
C MET A 1 0.82 14.11 -16.91
N LYS A 2 1.41 14.97 -17.78
CA LYS A 2 2.87 14.94 -18.08
C LYS A 2 3.78 15.13 -16.85
N LYS A 3 3.40 15.93 -15.85
CA LYS A 3 4.19 16.17 -14.62
C LYS A 3 4.22 14.97 -13.67
N ILE A 4 3.15 14.17 -13.63
CA ILE A 4 3.05 12.98 -12.76
C ILE A 4 3.94 11.86 -13.28
N PHE A 5 4.00 11.68 -14.61
CA PHE A 5 4.92 10.70 -15.23
C PHE A 5 6.39 11.04 -15.01
N ALA A 6 6.75 12.33 -15.01
CA ALA A 6 8.12 12.77 -14.76
C ALA A 6 8.55 12.49 -13.29
N ILE A 7 7.66 12.70 -12.31
CA ILE A 7 7.94 12.40 -10.90
C ILE A 7 8.05 10.88 -10.69
N LEU A 8 7.19 10.10 -11.32
CA LEU A 8 7.25 8.64 -11.27
C LEU A 8 8.54 8.10 -11.90
N ALA A 9 8.93 8.61 -13.07
CA ALA A 9 10.18 8.24 -13.73
C ALA A 9 11.40 8.59 -12.87
N LEU A 10 11.40 9.76 -12.20
CA LEU A 10 12.50 10.19 -11.34
C LEU A 10 12.61 9.32 -10.07
N ALA A 11 11.46 8.97 -9.47
CA ALA A 11 11.42 8.07 -8.31
C ALA A 11 11.93 6.67 -8.66
N ILE A 12 11.52 6.13 -9.81
CA ILE A 12 11.96 4.80 -10.28
C ILE A 12 13.46 4.82 -10.63
N THR A 13 13.93 5.83 -11.33
CA THR A 13 15.37 5.90 -11.72
C THR A 13 16.29 6.18 -10.55
N GLY A 14 15.86 6.98 -9.56
CA GLY A 14 16.69 7.31 -8.39
C GLY A 14 16.77 6.18 -7.34
N THR A 15 15.75 5.32 -7.26
CA THR A 15 15.68 4.24 -6.25
C THR A 15 15.93 2.85 -6.83
N ALA A 16 15.84 2.66 -8.15
CA ALA A 16 16.01 1.37 -8.81
C ALA A 16 17.39 0.73 -8.55
N PHE A 17 18.44 1.51 -8.35
CA PHE A 17 19.77 1.01 -8.03
C PHE A 17 19.97 0.56 -6.58
N ALA A 18 18.95 0.77 -5.73
CA ALA A 18 19.06 0.47 -4.30
C ALA A 18 17.85 -0.35 -3.77
N ALA A 19 16.83 -0.59 -4.58
CA ALA A 19 15.67 -1.37 -4.16
C ALA A 19 15.97 -2.87 -4.13
N ASP A 20 15.46 -3.58 -3.11
CA ASP A 20 15.56 -5.04 -3.02
C ASP A 20 14.33 -5.72 -3.64
N SER A 21 13.26 -4.97 -3.87
CA SER A 21 12.08 -5.50 -4.54
C SER A 21 11.23 -4.42 -5.21
N PHE A 22 10.49 -4.85 -6.23
CA PHE A 22 9.47 -4.09 -6.95
C PHE A 22 8.14 -4.83 -6.86
N THR A 23 7.05 -4.10 -6.62
CA THR A 23 5.70 -4.67 -6.52
C THR A 23 4.75 -3.99 -7.49
N VAL A 24 3.96 -4.79 -8.19
CA VAL A 24 2.78 -4.34 -8.94
C VAL A 24 1.56 -4.93 -8.28
N GLU A 25 0.55 -4.10 -8.01
CA GLU A 25 -0.68 -4.54 -7.35
C GLU A 25 -1.92 -3.99 -8.06
N GLY A 26 -2.91 -4.85 -8.28
CA GLY A 26 -4.25 -4.47 -8.71
C GLY A 26 -5.22 -4.61 -7.54
N GLN A 27 -6.06 -3.59 -7.34
CA GLN A 27 -7.05 -3.53 -6.27
C GLN A 27 -8.44 -3.28 -6.83
N HIS A 28 -9.43 -4.00 -6.30
CA HIS A 28 -10.84 -3.69 -6.45
C HIS A 28 -11.38 -3.15 -5.12
N ILE A 29 -11.93 -1.94 -5.14
CA ILE A 29 -12.40 -1.21 -3.95
C ILE A 29 -13.91 -1.08 -4.02
N ASN A 30 -14.61 -1.76 -3.13
CA ASN A 30 -16.04 -1.61 -2.92
C ASN A 30 -16.30 -0.53 -1.87
N ASN A 31 -16.98 0.52 -2.27
CA ASN A 31 -17.39 1.62 -1.40
C ASN A 31 -18.80 1.38 -0.89
N ALA A 32 -19.05 1.57 0.40
CA ALA A 32 -20.39 1.51 0.96
C ALA A 32 -21.24 2.71 0.42
N GLY A 33 -22.24 2.41 -0.41
CA GLY A 33 -23.17 3.42 -0.94
C GLY A 33 -22.63 4.26 -2.11
N ALA A 34 -21.47 3.88 -2.71
CA ALA A 34 -20.89 4.58 -3.85
C ALA A 34 -20.38 3.57 -4.91
N ALA A 35 -20.07 4.08 -6.11
CA ALA A 35 -19.51 3.27 -7.18
C ALA A 35 -18.16 2.63 -6.76
N ALA A 36 -17.92 1.42 -7.25
CA ALA A 36 -16.67 0.73 -7.06
C ALA A 36 -15.49 1.48 -7.72
N GLN A 37 -14.28 1.19 -7.25
CA GLN A 37 -13.06 1.76 -7.82
C GLN A 37 -12.08 0.65 -8.19
N GLN A 38 -11.35 0.86 -9.27
CA GLN A 38 -10.18 0.09 -9.64
C GLN A 38 -8.93 0.90 -9.29
N GLN A 39 -7.98 0.30 -8.59
CA GLN A 39 -6.73 0.95 -8.23
C GLN A 39 -5.54 0.09 -8.63
N TYR A 40 -4.52 0.73 -9.16
CA TYR A 40 -3.22 0.12 -9.42
C TYR A 40 -2.18 0.75 -8.50
N VAL A 41 -1.31 -0.08 -7.94
CA VAL A 41 -0.22 0.35 -7.06
C VAL A 41 1.10 -0.16 -7.63
N LEU A 42 2.09 0.72 -7.68
CA LEU A 42 3.49 0.40 -7.96
C LEU A 42 4.30 0.71 -6.71
N GLY A 43 5.12 -0.22 -6.26
CA GLY A 43 5.92 -0.06 -5.06
C GLY A 43 7.37 -0.50 -5.27
N VAL A 44 8.28 0.19 -4.61
CA VAL A 44 9.69 -0.22 -4.45
C VAL A 44 10.00 -0.30 -2.97
N LYS A 45 10.85 -1.26 -2.58
CA LYS A 45 11.27 -1.48 -1.19
C LYS A 45 12.76 -1.74 -1.13
N LYS A 46 13.41 -1.16 -0.12
CA LYS A 46 14.80 -1.41 0.23
C LYS A 46 14.88 -1.90 1.68
N GLU A 47 15.58 -2.99 1.90
CA GLU A 47 15.82 -3.55 3.23
C GLU A 47 17.18 -3.15 3.79
N PHE A 48 17.24 -2.90 5.10
CA PHE A 48 18.43 -2.51 5.85
C PHE A 48 18.49 -3.28 7.18
N GLY A 49 18.75 -4.58 7.13
CA GLY A 49 18.66 -5.45 8.30
C GLY A 49 17.23 -5.56 8.83
N GLY A 50 16.98 -5.15 10.08
CA GLY A 50 15.63 -5.15 10.69
C GLY A 50 14.72 -3.98 10.29
N PHE A 51 15.16 -3.13 9.37
CA PHE A 51 14.45 -1.95 8.89
C PHE A 51 14.24 -2.03 7.38
N ALA A 52 13.13 -1.50 6.88
CA ALA A 52 12.89 -1.35 5.45
C ALA A 52 12.30 0.01 5.13
N GLY A 53 12.76 0.65 4.07
CA GLY A 53 12.13 1.81 3.47
C GLY A 53 11.32 1.41 2.24
N ASP A 54 10.18 2.07 1.99
CA ASP A 54 9.36 1.83 0.82
C ASP A 54 8.81 3.12 0.22
N LEU A 55 8.62 3.10 -1.09
CA LEU A 55 7.92 4.15 -1.82
C LEU A 55 6.83 3.49 -2.67
N ALA A 56 5.60 4.00 -2.58
CA ALA A 56 4.47 3.50 -3.34
C ALA A 56 3.78 4.63 -4.09
N PHE A 57 3.44 4.36 -5.35
CA PHE A 57 2.57 5.18 -6.19
C PHE A 57 1.29 4.42 -6.45
N SER A 58 0.14 5.07 -6.30
CA SER A 58 -1.13 4.46 -6.65
C SER A 58 -2.02 5.39 -7.45
N ASN A 59 -2.81 4.79 -8.34
CA ASN A 59 -3.80 5.48 -9.15
C ASN A 59 -5.13 4.73 -9.08
N ALA A 60 -6.19 5.42 -8.68
CA ALA A 60 -7.53 4.86 -8.57
C ALA A 60 -8.51 5.58 -9.50
N GLN A 61 -9.33 4.81 -10.19
CA GLN A 61 -10.40 5.28 -11.06
C GLN A 61 -11.74 4.76 -10.53
N THR A 62 -12.74 5.64 -10.43
CA THR A 62 -14.10 5.28 -10.04
C THR A 62 -14.88 4.80 -11.27
N GLU A 63 -15.54 3.66 -11.15
CA GLU A 63 -16.34 3.07 -12.24
C GLU A 63 -17.47 4.00 -12.65
N GLY A 64 -17.72 4.08 -13.97
CA GLY A 64 -18.75 4.92 -14.55
C GLY A 64 -18.50 6.43 -14.48
N THR A 65 -17.31 6.86 -14.06
CA THR A 65 -16.95 8.28 -13.97
C THR A 65 -15.53 8.51 -14.47
N ASN A 66 -15.17 9.80 -14.69
CA ASN A 66 -13.79 10.21 -14.96
C ASN A 66 -13.05 10.64 -13.68
N ALA A 67 -13.58 10.29 -12.49
CA ALA A 67 -12.95 10.64 -11.24
C ALA A 67 -11.67 9.82 -11.05
N LEU A 68 -10.56 10.52 -10.97
CA LEU A 68 -9.24 9.97 -10.80
C LEU A 68 -8.64 10.45 -9.48
N SER A 69 -8.05 9.55 -8.73
CA SER A 69 -7.25 9.92 -7.56
C SER A 69 -5.89 9.23 -7.60
N THR A 70 -4.85 9.98 -7.30
CA THR A 70 -3.46 9.53 -7.30
C THR A 70 -2.89 9.70 -5.91
N ARG A 71 -2.06 8.78 -5.45
CA ARG A 71 -1.32 8.89 -4.20
C ARG A 71 0.15 8.57 -4.42
N LEU A 72 1.00 9.31 -3.71
CA LEU A 72 2.40 8.99 -3.51
C LEU A 72 2.61 8.80 -2.01
N GLU A 73 3.18 7.69 -1.60
CA GLU A 73 3.41 7.37 -0.19
C GLU A 73 4.85 6.88 0.01
N ALA A 74 5.53 7.44 1.00
CA ALA A 74 6.82 6.98 1.47
C ALA A 74 6.67 6.39 2.87
N GLY A 75 7.19 5.20 3.11
CA GLY A 75 7.05 4.46 4.35
C GLY A 75 8.34 3.91 4.88
N ALA A 76 8.31 3.58 6.16
CA ALA A 76 9.38 2.88 6.85
C ALA A 76 8.79 1.77 7.71
N THR A 77 9.38 0.58 7.66
CA THR A 77 8.96 -0.60 8.42
C THR A 77 10.10 -1.06 9.31
N VAL A 78 9.81 -1.30 10.58
CA VAL A 78 10.69 -1.97 11.53
C VAL A 78 10.14 -3.37 11.78
N ASN A 79 10.99 -4.39 11.63
CA ASN A 79 10.67 -5.78 11.91
C ASN A 79 11.20 -6.16 13.29
N GLY A 80 10.32 -6.69 14.14
CA GLY A 80 10.61 -7.19 15.47
C GLY A 80 10.71 -8.72 15.52
N PRO A 81 10.91 -9.27 16.72
CA PRO A 81 10.95 -10.72 16.92
C PRO A 81 9.57 -11.36 16.63
N VAL A 82 9.56 -12.66 16.38
CA VAL A 82 8.37 -13.50 16.16
C VAL A 82 7.41 -12.98 15.09
N GLY A 83 7.96 -12.29 14.05
CA GLY A 83 7.18 -11.77 12.94
C GLY A 83 6.40 -10.48 13.22
N LEU A 84 6.58 -9.84 14.36
CA LEU A 84 6.01 -8.52 14.63
C LEU A 84 6.60 -7.49 13.67
N TYR A 85 5.79 -6.53 13.24
CA TYR A 85 6.27 -5.37 12.48
C TYR A 85 5.48 -4.11 12.86
N ALA A 86 6.10 -2.96 12.64
CA ALA A 86 5.43 -1.66 12.66
C ALA A 86 5.87 -0.85 11.44
N ARG A 87 4.90 -0.31 10.70
CA ARG A 87 5.14 0.58 9.55
C ARG A 87 4.59 1.95 9.85
N ALA A 88 5.37 3.00 9.59
CA ALA A 88 4.93 4.38 9.54
C ALA A 88 5.10 4.91 8.12
N ALA A 89 4.17 5.75 7.67
CA ALA A 89 4.27 6.35 6.34
C ALA A 89 3.69 7.76 6.32
N VAL A 90 4.18 8.55 5.37
CA VAL A 90 3.60 9.83 4.97
C VAL A 90 3.28 9.78 3.49
N GLY A 91 2.20 10.45 3.08
CA GLY A 91 1.79 10.44 1.69
C GLY A 91 1.06 11.71 1.30
N GLN A 92 0.99 11.91 -0.01
CA GLN A 92 0.21 12.96 -0.64
C GLN A 92 -0.86 12.33 -1.54
N LYS A 93 -2.10 12.73 -1.37
CA LYS A 93 -3.21 12.40 -2.26
C LYS A 93 -3.48 13.58 -3.18
N TYR A 94 -3.71 13.28 -4.45
CA TYR A 94 -4.15 14.20 -5.48
C TYR A 94 -5.47 13.70 -6.06
N SER A 95 -6.48 14.56 -6.15
CA SER A 95 -7.75 14.23 -6.78
C SER A 95 -8.34 15.47 -7.47
N ASN A 96 -9.43 15.27 -8.24
CA ASN A 96 -10.08 16.37 -8.93
C ASN A 96 -10.74 17.39 -7.97
N THR A 97 -10.93 17.03 -6.70
CA THR A 97 -11.67 17.83 -5.72
C THR A 97 -10.83 18.30 -4.54
N THR A 98 -9.86 17.49 -4.11
CA THR A 98 -9.07 17.78 -2.90
C THR A 98 -7.69 17.16 -3.00
N ASP A 99 -6.68 17.94 -2.62
CA ASP A 99 -5.30 17.49 -2.46
C ASP A 99 -4.91 17.65 -1.00
N PHE A 100 -4.38 16.59 -0.39
CA PHE A 100 -3.95 16.65 1.00
C PHE A 100 -2.82 15.70 1.32
N THR A 101 -2.04 16.07 2.33
CA THR A 101 -0.99 15.24 2.92
C THR A 101 -1.56 14.45 4.10
N TYR A 102 -1.15 13.19 4.24
CA TYR A 102 -1.57 12.32 5.33
C TYR A 102 -0.40 11.54 5.92
N TYR A 103 -0.61 11.01 7.11
CA TYR A 103 0.26 10.03 7.73
C TYR A 103 -0.48 8.74 8.04
N SER A 104 0.25 7.66 8.20
CA SER A 104 -0.32 6.38 8.67
C SER A 104 0.66 5.63 9.57
N ILE A 105 0.09 4.83 10.48
CA ILE A 105 0.81 3.90 11.34
C ILE A 105 0.13 2.54 11.25
N GLU A 106 0.91 1.48 11.08
CA GLU A 106 0.41 0.11 10.91
C GLU A 106 1.25 -0.86 11.74
N PRO A 107 0.83 -1.21 12.98
CA PRO A 107 1.33 -2.40 13.66
C PRO A 107 0.74 -3.67 13.04
N GLY A 108 1.49 -4.78 13.12
CA GLY A 108 1.01 -6.06 12.63
C GLY A 108 1.94 -7.22 12.93
N VAL A 109 1.55 -8.38 12.41
CA VAL A 109 2.30 -9.62 12.51
C VAL A 109 2.33 -10.31 11.15
N ALA A 110 3.49 -10.88 10.79
CA ALA A 110 3.67 -11.70 9.59
C ALA A 110 4.35 -13.01 10.02
N VAL A 111 3.70 -14.14 9.75
CA VAL A 111 4.18 -15.46 10.16
C VAL A 111 4.19 -16.43 8.99
N ALA A 112 5.21 -17.27 8.91
CA ALA A 112 5.20 -18.42 8.02
C ALA A 112 4.09 -19.38 8.44
N VAL A 113 3.32 -19.91 7.48
CA VAL A 113 2.24 -20.85 7.77
C VAL A 113 2.85 -22.23 8.04
N PRO A 114 2.66 -22.81 9.23
CA PRO A 114 3.24 -24.10 9.56
C PRO A 114 2.76 -25.20 8.59
N GLY A 115 3.69 -26.03 8.13
CA GLY A 115 3.39 -27.14 7.23
C GLY A 115 3.18 -26.77 5.75
N VAL A 116 3.21 -25.49 5.40
CA VAL A 116 3.05 -25.04 4.01
C VAL A 116 4.25 -24.20 3.59
N ALA A 117 5.17 -24.82 2.86
CA ALA A 117 6.39 -24.14 2.42
C ALA A 117 6.08 -22.92 1.53
N GLY A 118 6.80 -21.83 1.74
CA GLY A 118 6.69 -20.62 0.92
C GLY A 118 5.44 -19.76 1.20
N VAL A 119 4.57 -20.13 2.16
CA VAL A 119 3.39 -19.34 2.51
C VAL A 119 3.63 -18.51 3.76
N THR A 120 3.32 -17.22 3.67
CA THR A 120 3.35 -16.27 4.79
C THR A 120 1.98 -15.63 4.94
N ALA A 121 1.42 -15.65 6.15
CA ALA A 121 0.21 -14.91 6.51
C ALA A 121 0.59 -13.61 7.23
N LYS A 122 -0.11 -12.54 6.91
CA LYS A 122 0.10 -11.21 7.49
C LYS A 122 -1.23 -10.63 7.97
N VAL A 123 -1.23 -10.09 9.19
CA VAL A 123 -2.35 -9.33 9.75
C VAL A 123 -1.81 -8.02 10.26
N GLY A 124 -2.46 -6.92 9.92
CA GLY A 124 -2.10 -5.57 10.35
C GLY A 124 -3.31 -4.71 10.63
N TYR A 125 -3.09 -3.67 11.39
CA TYR A 125 -4.10 -2.65 11.64
C TYR A 125 -3.51 -1.29 11.35
N ARG A 126 -4.02 -0.61 10.31
CA ARG A 126 -3.52 0.70 9.88
C ARG A 126 -4.47 1.80 10.33
N PHE A 127 -3.94 2.75 11.06
CA PHE A 127 -4.53 4.07 11.25
C PHE A 127 -3.96 5.02 10.21
N ARG A 128 -4.82 5.83 9.57
CA ARG A 128 -4.42 6.91 8.66
C ARG A 128 -5.23 8.15 8.95
N SER A 129 -4.59 9.33 8.91
CA SER A 129 -5.26 10.63 9.06
C SER A 129 -4.60 11.68 8.18
N ALA A 130 -5.38 12.62 7.64
CA ALA A 130 -4.84 13.82 7.05
C ALA A 130 -4.13 14.67 8.12
N PHE A 131 -3.05 15.37 7.75
CA PHE A 131 -2.39 16.31 8.66
C PHE A 131 -3.29 17.51 8.98
N ASP A 132 -4.10 17.95 8.01
CA ASP A 132 -5.15 18.95 8.22
C ASP A 132 -6.53 18.26 8.24
N SER A 133 -6.86 17.66 9.37
CA SER A 133 -8.12 16.96 9.59
C SER A 133 -9.33 17.90 9.69
N THR A 134 -9.13 19.22 9.82
CA THR A 134 -10.21 20.20 9.87
C THR A 134 -10.79 20.50 8.48
N GLN A 135 -9.97 20.35 7.45
CA GLN A 135 -10.37 20.58 6.06
C GLN A 135 -10.58 19.28 5.27
N ASN A 136 -9.96 18.18 5.69
CA ASN A 136 -9.95 16.93 4.97
C ASN A 136 -10.34 15.76 5.87
N ASN A 137 -11.54 15.24 5.68
CA ASN A 137 -12.01 14.02 6.35
C ASN A 137 -11.33 12.81 5.72
N ASP A 138 -10.18 12.39 6.26
CA ASP A 138 -9.47 11.17 5.83
C ASP A 138 -8.97 10.37 7.05
N GLN A 139 -9.71 10.39 8.15
CA GLN A 139 -9.41 9.54 9.28
C GLN A 139 -10.00 8.15 9.05
N THR A 140 -9.11 7.18 8.87
CA THR A 140 -9.51 5.80 8.57
C THR A 140 -8.76 4.79 9.42
N HIS A 141 -9.46 3.70 9.73
CA HIS A 141 -8.95 2.52 10.40
C HIS A 141 -9.08 1.32 9.47
N THR A 142 -8.00 0.63 9.19
CA THR A 142 -7.99 -0.46 8.23
C THR A 142 -7.49 -1.74 8.90
N ALA A 143 -8.34 -2.76 9.01
CA ALA A 143 -7.91 -4.12 9.28
C ALA A 143 -7.39 -4.72 7.95
N ARG A 144 -6.16 -5.22 7.97
CA ARG A 144 -5.43 -5.71 6.79
C ARG A 144 -5.07 -7.16 6.94
N TYR A 145 -5.40 -7.95 5.94
CA TYR A 145 -5.09 -9.38 5.87
C TYR A 145 -4.39 -9.66 4.55
N ALA A 146 -3.32 -10.44 4.61
CA ALA A 146 -2.64 -10.86 3.39
C ALA A 146 -2.12 -12.29 3.53
N VAL A 147 -2.09 -12.99 2.41
CA VAL A 147 -1.42 -14.28 2.27
C VAL A 147 -0.50 -14.16 1.07
N SER A 148 0.79 -14.39 1.29
CA SER A 148 1.82 -14.37 0.27
C SER A 148 2.31 -15.78 0.00
N TYR A 149 2.51 -16.13 -1.26
CA TYR A 149 3.13 -17.35 -1.70
C TYR A 149 4.40 -17.04 -2.49
N ALA A 150 5.54 -17.53 -2.02
CA ALA A 150 6.82 -17.43 -2.71
C ALA A 150 6.83 -18.40 -3.90
N LEU A 151 6.93 -17.86 -5.11
CA LEU A 151 7.04 -18.66 -6.34
C LEU A 151 8.45 -19.21 -6.52
N ASN A 152 9.43 -18.43 -6.07
CA ASN A 152 10.86 -18.78 -6.05
C ASN A 152 11.56 -17.92 -4.97
N LYS A 153 12.90 -17.83 -5.02
CA LYS A 153 13.69 -17.09 -4.02
C LYS A 153 13.50 -15.58 -4.06
N SER A 154 13.06 -15.03 -5.19
CA SER A 154 12.91 -13.59 -5.41
C SER A 154 11.47 -13.15 -5.67
N ASP A 155 10.60 -14.05 -6.14
CA ASP A 155 9.26 -13.67 -6.61
C ASP A 155 8.19 -14.20 -5.68
N ALA A 156 7.16 -13.38 -5.46
CA ALA A 156 6.00 -13.74 -4.67
C ALA A 156 4.69 -13.19 -5.24
N VAL A 157 3.60 -13.94 -5.05
CA VAL A 157 2.24 -13.46 -5.26
C VAL A 157 1.57 -13.28 -3.90
N THR A 158 0.87 -12.17 -3.73
CA THR A 158 0.16 -11.85 -2.49
C THR A 158 -1.31 -11.56 -2.78
N LEU A 159 -2.20 -12.26 -2.08
CA LEU A 159 -3.61 -11.91 -2.01
C LEU A 159 -3.85 -11.07 -0.75
N LYS A 160 -4.57 -9.95 -0.88
CA LYS A 160 -4.87 -9.04 0.22
C LYS A 160 -6.37 -8.80 0.35
N TYR A 161 -6.81 -8.61 1.58
CA TYR A 161 -8.13 -8.13 1.92
C TYR A 161 -8.01 -7.05 2.99
N ASP A 162 -8.50 -5.86 2.69
CA ASP A 162 -8.53 -4.74 3.61
C ASP A 162 -9.98 -4.34 3.91
N ARG A 163 -10.29 -4.16 5.20
CA ARG A 163 -11.55 -3.57 5.65
C ARG A 163 -11.28 -2.20 6.24
N VAL A 164 -11.72 -1.16 5.55
CA VAL A 164 -11.56 0.25 5.93
C VAL A 164 -12.83 0.73 6.60
N ASN A 165 -12.70 1.40 7.73
CA ASN A 165 -13.77 2.08 8.48
C ASN A 165 -13.31 3.50 8.84
N GLY A 166 -14.25 4.35 9.25
CA GLY A 166 -14.02 5.77 9.58
C GLY A 166 -14.70 6.67 8.56
N ASP A 167 -14.04 7.71 8.13
CA ASP A 167 -14.59 8.65 7.13
C ASP A 167 -14.86 7.98 5.78
N ASN A 168 -14.18 6.86 5.51
CA ASN A 168 -14.43 6.01 4.35
C ASN A 168 -14.72 4.58 4.79
N ASN A 169 -15.82 4.00 4.36
CA ASN A 169 -16.17 2.60 4.59
C ASN A 169 -15.98 1.81 3.30
N GLN A 170 -14.90 1.00 3.25
CA GLN A 170 -14.49 0.30 2.04
C GLN A 170 -14.11 -1.15 2.35
N LYS A 171 -14.31 -2.03 1.37
CA LYS A 171 -13.71 -3.36 1.32
C LYS A 171 -12.82 -3.40 0.09
N ILE A 172 -11.56 -3.78 0.27
CA ILE A 172 -10.56 -3.83 -0.79
C ILE A 172 -10.08 -5.25 -0.93
N VAL A 173 -10.17 -5.79 -2.13
CA VAL A 173 -9.52 -7.05 -2.51
C VAL A 173 -8.40 -6.70 -3.48
N ALA A 174 -7.22 -7.25 -3.25
CA ALA A 174 -6.07 -6.97 -4.09
C ALA A 174 -5.24 -8.22 -4.38
N VAL A 175 -4.60 -8.21 -5.54
CA VAL A 175 -3.57 -9.16 -5.93
C VAL A 175 -2.30 -8.37 -6.24
N ALA A 176 -1.19 -8.77 -5.63
CA ALA A 176 0.11 -8.16 -5.85
C ALA A 176 1.12 -9.21 -6.34
N TYR A 177 1.99 -8.81 -7.26
CA TYR A 177 3.16 -9.56 -7.68
C TYR A 177 4.41 -8.76 -7.29
N THR A 178 5.32 -9.41 -6.58
CA THR A 178 6.57 -8.79 -6.12
C THR A 178 7.74 -9.53 -6.75
N VAL A 179 8.70 -8.79 -7.28
CA VAL A 179 9.99 -9.26 -7.81
C VAL A 179 11.10 -8.73 -6.92
N GLY A 180 11.94 -9.61 -6.39
CA GLY A 180 13.17 -9.27 -5.68
C GLY A 180 14.39 -9.33 -6.61
N PHE A 181 15.45 -8.59 -6.31
CA PHE A 181 16.72 -8.58 -7.06
C PHE A 181 17.91 -8.25 -6.17
#